data_3412e9e2c14cb711d9cd9f34d08f255e
#
_entry.id   3412e9e2c14cb711d9cd9f34d08f255e
#
_cell.length_a   1.000
_cell.length_b   1.000
_cell.length_c   1.000
_cell.angle_alpha   90.00
_cell.angle_beta   90.00
_cell.angle_gamma   90.00
#
_symmetry.space_group_name_H-M   'P 1'
#
loop_
_entity.id
_entity.type
_entity.pdbx_description
1 polymer ?
#
loop_
_entity_poly.entity_id
_entity_poly.type
_entity_poly.pdbx_seq_one_letter_code
_entity_poly.pdbx_strand_id
1 'polypeptide(L)'
;MYTRHFPRIPLDLAQGGFFFKQSQNYKAAMPTLLAIDTCSAKCKVALWKEGSVLLREGRESQKAAQNVLSLIDDLLRGESVLLDQLDALAVVTGPGSFTGVRIGIATAQGLSLSSSIPVVPISSLAILANAASRNFDGDLYLTCIKARDNEVYFAAYQHIDDDVKLVGRELVNNPEAITLEGLVKESARGYIGIGDGWVYREKLEKSLGFKLANCTNNNAASMEDFCRLAAVRFLKGDVFKEENVLPNYVKEHMIYS
;
A
#
# COMPACT_ATOMS: atom_id res chain seq x y z
N MET A 1 -27.30 -20.37 -8.51
CA MET A 1 -26.03 -20.47 -9.26
C MET A 1 -25.94 -19.26 -10.18
N TYR A 2 -25.44 -18.12 -9.66
CA TYR A 2 -25.32 -16.87 -10.44
C TYR A 2 -23.84 -16.71 -10.81
N THR A 3 -23.49 -17.07 -12.03
CA THR A 3 -22.19 -16.77 -12.62
C THR A 3 -22.18 -15.30 -13.02
N ARG A 4 -21.54 -14.43 -12.24
CA ARG A 4 -21.26 -13.06 -12.69
C ARG A 4 -20.24 -13.14 -13.83
N HIS A 5 -20.65 -12.78 -15.04
CA HIS A 5 -19.76 -12.55 -16.17
C HIS A 5 -19.03 -11.23 -15.91
N PHE A 6 -17.72 -11.31 -15.66
CA PHE A 6 -16.85 -10.14 -15.72
C PHE A 6 -16.68 -9.72 -17.20
N PRO A 7 -16.89 -8.44 -17.54
CA PRO A 7 -16.57 -7.98 -18.87
C PRO A 7 -15.06 -8.09 -19.09
N ARG A 8 -14.63 -8.87 -20.07
CA ARG A 8 -13.24 -8.87 -20.55
C ARG A 8 -12.99 -7.50 -21.17
N ILE A 9 -12.05 -6.74 -20.58
CA ILE A 9 -11.54 -5.49 -21.17
C ILE A 9 -10.75 -5.87 -22.42
N PRO A 10 -11.05 -5.31 -23.61
CA PRO A 10 -10.28 -5.57 -24.82
C PRO A 10 -8.85 -5.03 -24.65
N LEU A 11 -7.87 -5.89 -24.88
CA LEU A 11 -6.45 -5.56 -25.03
C LEU A 11 -6.25 -4.90 -26.40
N ASP A 12 -6.58 -3.61 -26.53
CA ASP A 12 -6.24 -2.83 -27.73
C ASP A 12 -6.02 -1.36 -27.35
N LEU A 13 -4.88 -1.09 -26.72
CA LEU A 13 -4.40 0.28 -26.47
C LEU A 13 -2.89 0.35 -26.77
N ALA A 14 -2.55 0.03 -28.02
CA ALA A 14 -1.33 0.56 -28.64
C ALA A 14 -1.78 1.66 -29.59
N GLN A 15 -1.69 2.90 -29.17
CA GLN A 15 -1.27 4.11 -29.89
C GLN A 15 -1.94 5.38 -29.36
N GLY A 16 -1.09 6.27 -28.85
CA GLY A 16 -1.23 7.71 -29.07
C GLY A 16 -2.38 8.47 -28.40
N GLY A 17 -2.08 9.19 -27.35
CA GLY A 17 -2.68 10.49 -27.09
C GLY A 17 -4.18 10.54 -26.81
N PHE A 18 -4.60 10.43 -25.56
CA PHE A 18 -5.93 10.86 -25.17
C PHE A 18 -5.88 11.76 -23.92
N PHE A 19 -5.88 13.06 -24.20
CA PHE A 19 -6.11 14.12 -23.22
C PHE A 19 -7.54 14.06 -22.67
N PHE A 20 -7.66 14.10 -21.35
CA PHE A 20 -8.75 14.65 -20.54
C PHE A 20 -10.11 14.86 -21.24
N LYS A 21 -10.96 13.83 -21.27
CA LYS A 21 -12.43 13.98 -21.34
C LYS A 21 -13.16 12.67 -21.02
N GLN A 22 -12.94 12.06 -19.82
CA GLN A 22 -13.74 10.89 -19.41
C GLN A 22 -13.90 10.79 -17.87
N SER A 23 -14.14 11.92 -17.18
CA SER A 23 -14.38 11.90 -15.74
C SER A 23 -15.75 11.36 -15.31
N GLN A 24 -16.68 11.11 -16.24
CA GLN A 24 -18.03 10.64 -15.90
C GLN A 24 -18.25 9.13 -16.04
N ASN A 25 -17.47 8.43 -16.86
CA ASN A 25 -17.62 6.96 -17.03
C ASN A 25 -16.80 6.12 -16.04
N TYR A 26 -15.77 6.70 -15.39
CA TYR A 26 -14.98 5.99 -14.39
C TYR A 26 -15.72 5.72 -13.06
N LYS A 27 -16.71 6.53 -12.69
CA LYS A 27 -17.51 6.32 -11.47
C LYS A 27 -18.35 5.04 -11.51
N ALA A 28 -18.77 4.59 -12.68
CA ALA A 28 -19.58 3.37 -12.83
C ALA A 28 -18.75 2.07 -12.82
N ALA A 29 -17.40 2.17 -12.83
CA ALA A 29 -16.48 1.02 -12.88
C ALA A 29 -15.54 0.95 -11.66
N MET A 30 -15.68 1.84 -10.67
CA MET A 30 -14.81 1.78 -9.49
C MET A 30 -15.22 0.63 -8.56
N PRO A 31 -14.25 -0.20 -8.13
CA PRO A 31 -14.57 -1.32 -7.25
C PRO A 31 -14.99 -0.84 -5.86
N THR A 32 -15.80 -1.65 -5.18
CA THR A 32 -16.11 -1.50 -3.76
C THR A 32 -15.14 -2.38 -2.96
N LEU A 33 -14.24 -1.75 -2.18
CA LEU A 33 -13.20 -2.46 -1.45
C LEU A 33 -13.32 -2.23 0.06
N LEU A 34 -13.03 -3.27 0.83
CA LEU A 34 -12.76 -3.14 2.27
C LEU A 34 -11.25 -3.14 2.49
N ALA A 35 -10.72 -2.04 2.98
CA ALA A 35 -9.29 -1.85 3.26
C ALA A 35 -9.00 -2.03 4.75
N ILE A 36 -7.96 -2.80 5.09
CA ILE A 36 -7.58 -3.19 6.45
C ILE A 36 -6.12 -2.78 6.70
N ASP A 37 -5.88 -1.86 7.62
CA ASP A 37 -4.57 -1.51 8.14
C ASP A 37 -4.49 -1.74 9.64
N THR A 38 -3.73 -2.74 10.03
CA THR A 38 -3.40 -3.08 11.42
C THR A 38 -1.91 -2.92 11.71
N CYS A 39 -1.15 -2.41 10.73
CA CYS A 39 0.31 -2.27 10.81
C CYS A 39 0.75 -0.98 11.49
N SER A 40 -0.08 0.05 11.42
CA SER A 40 0.16 1.37 12.03
C SER A 40 -0.21 1.41 13.52
N ALA A 41 0.03 2.55 14.18
CA ALA A 41 -0.22 2.73 15.62
C ALA A 41 -1.69 2.48 16.02
N LYS A 42 -2.60 2.76 15.11
CA LYS A 42 -4.04 2.50 15.28
C LYS A 42 -4.53 1.52 14.23
N CYS A 43 -5.42 0.62 14.65
CA CYS A 43 -6.15 -0.22 13.71
C CYS A 43 -7.13 0.65 12.91
N LYS A 44 -7.07 0.57 11.58
CA LYS A 44 -7.94 1.32 10.68
C LYS A 44 -8.58 0.37 9.69
N VAL A 45 -9.86 0.59 9.43
CA VAL A 45 -10.59 -0.06 8.34
C VAL A 45 -11.31 0.99 7.53
N ALA A 46 -11.35 0.81 6.22
CA ALA A 46 -12.03 1.76 5.34
C ALA A 46 -12.83 1.04 4.26
N LEU A 47 -13.98 1.59 3.94
CA LEU A 47 -14.75 1.21 2.77
C LEU A 47 -14.45 2.20 1.65
N TRP A 48 -13.91 1.70 0.55
CA TRP A 48 -13.79 2.43 -0.70
C TRP A 48 -15.00 2.14 -1.57
N LYS A 49 -15.79 3.15 -1.86
CA LYS A 49 -17.01 3.03 -2.67
C LYS A 49 -17.20 4.28 -3.51
N GLU A 50 -17.42 4.12 -4.80
CA GLU A 50 -17.66 5.23 -5.74
C GLU A 50 -16.58 6.33 -5.70
N GLY A 51 -15.32 5.94 -5.46
CA GLY A 51 -14.18 6.87 -5.35
C GLY A 51 -14.11 7.65 -4.05
N SER A 52 -14.90 7.29 -3.04
CA SER A 52 -14.91 7.89 -1.71
C SER A 52 -14.46 6.90 -0.65
N VAL A 53 -13.88 7.42 0.45
CA VAL A 53 -13.39 6.62 1.58
C VAL A 53 -14.24 6.90 2.81
N LEU A 54 -14.75 5.83 3.41
CA LEU A 54 -15.41 5.86 4.70
C LEU A 54 -14.53 5.13 5.72
N LEU A 55 -14.07 5.82 6.74
CA LEU A 55 -13.06 5.34 7.68
C LEU A 55 -13.69 5.01 9.04
N ARG A 56 -13.22 3.91 9.64
CA ARG A 56 -13.34 3.62 11.08
C ARG A 56 -11.95 3.37 11.66
N GLU A 57 -11.72 3.93 12.84
CA GLU A 57 -10.41 3.91 13.48
C GLU A 57 -10.54 3.46 14.93
N GLY A 58 -9.72 2.51 15.34
CA GLY A 58 -9.61 2.05 16.72
C GLY A 58 -8.87 3.07 17.59
N ARG A 59 -9.03 2.96 18.92
CA ARG A 59 -8.25 3.75 19.85
C ARG A 59 -6.82 3.24 19.93
N GLU A 60 -5.85 4.15 20.08
CA GLU A 60 -4.43 3.83 20.13
C GLU A 60 -4.05 2.86 21.27
N SER A 61 -4.80 2.92 22.39
CA SER A 61 -4.62 2.03 23.56
C SER A 61 -5.14 0.60 23.36
N GLN A 62 -5.86 0.34 22.27
CA GLN A 62 -6.51 -0.95 22.04
C GLN A 62 -5.73 -1.78 21.00
N LYS A 63 -5.52 -3.08 21.33
CA LYS A 63 -4.83 -4.00 20.40
C LYS A 63 -5.68 -4.24 19.16
N ALA A 64 -5.06 -4.24 17.99
CA ALA A 64 -5.71 -4.45 16.70
C ALA A 64 -6.58 -5.72 16.68
N ALA A 65 -6.12 -6.82 17.30
CA ALA A 65 -6.84 -8.09 17.37
C ALA A 65 -8.23 -7.98 18.05
N GLN A 66 -8.40 -7.00 18.97
CA GLN A 66 -9.65 -6.84 19.70
C GLN A 66 -10.67 -5.99 18.94
N ASN A 67 -10.23 -5.21 17.96
CA ASN A 67 -11.06 -4.20 17.34
C ASN A 67 -11.32 -4.40 15.86
N VAL A 68 -10.44 -5.07 15.12
CA VAL A 68 -10.50 -5.11 13.66
C VAL A 68 -11.85 -5.62 13.15
N LEU A 69 -12.35 -6.72 13.69
CA LEU A 69 -13.64 -7.30 13.27
C LEU A 69 -14.83 -6.43 13.69
N SER A 70 -14.78 -5.81 14.88
CA SER A 70 -15.84 -4.88 15.32
C SER A 70 -15.89 -3.64 14.46
N LEU A 71 -14.72 -3.06 14.09
CA LEU A 71 -14.64 -1.91 13.19
C LEU A 71 -15.16 -2.23 11.79
N ILE A 72 -14.89 -3.46 11.29
CA ILE A 72 -15.41 -3.93 10.00
C ILE A 72 -16.92 -4.06 10.05
N ASP A 73 -17.46 -4.71 11.09
CA ASP A 73 -18.91 -4.88 11.27
C ASP A 73 -19.64 -3.53 11.39
N ASP A 74 -19.12 -2.61 12.22
CA ASP A 74 -19.64 -1.27 12.38
C ASP A 74 -19.62 -0.47 11.07
N LEU A 75 -18.55 -0.61 10.27
CA LEU A 75 -18.41 0.07 8.99
C LEU A 75 -19.42 -0.47 7.97
N LEU A 76 -19.46 -1.78 7.78
CA LEU A 76 -20.31 -2.42 6.77
C LEU A 76 -21.80 -2.26 7.10
N ARG A 77 -22.18 -2.40 8.37
CA ARG A 77 -23.58 -2.16 8.81
C ARG A 77 -23.98 -0.70 8.65
N GLY A 78 -23.09 0.24 9.02
CA GLY A 78 -23.35 1.68 8.90
C GLY A 78 -23.63 2.11 7.46
N GLU A 79 -23.02 1.44 6.50
CA GLU A 79 -23.17 1.72 5.06
C GLU A 79 -24.15 0.76 4.36
N SER A 80 -24.79 -0.14 5.11
CA SER A 80 -25.70 -1.16 4.56
C SER A 80 -25.07 -1.99 3.43
N VAL A 81 -23.78 -2.32 3.57
CA VAL A 81 -23.02 -3.12 2.61
C VAL A 81 -22.81 -4.51 3.20
N LEU A 82 -23.16 -5.55 2.45
CA LEU A 82 -22.87 -6.93 2.81
C LEU A 82 -21.48 -7.34 2.33
N LEU A 83 -20.88 -8.31 3.00
CA LEU A 83 -19.53 -8.77 2.68
C LEU A 83 -19.42 -9.28 1.23
N ASP A 84 -20.43 -9.99 0.74
CA ASP A 84 -20.51 -10.51 -0.63
C ASP A 84 -20.76 -9.47 -1.72
N GLN A 85 -21.02 -8.22 -1.32
CA GLN A 85 -21.15 -7.07 -2.23
C GLN A 85 -19.80 -6.36 -2.48
N LEU A 86 -18.77 -6.72 -1.74
CA LEU A 86 -17.42 -6.22 -1.97
C LEU A 86 -16.79 -6.89 -3.19
N ASP A 87 -16.02 -6.15 -3.96
CA ASP A 87 -15.26 -6.67 -5.10
C ASP A 87 -13.92 -7.26 -4.67
N ALA A 88 -13.28 -6.68 -3.63
CA ALA A 88 -12.06 -7.22 -3.04
C ALA A 88 -11.84 -6.73 -1.60
N LEU A 89 -10.94 -7.42 -0.90
CA LEU A 89 -10.35 -6.98 0.36
C LEU A 89 -8.96 -6.42 0.06
N ALA A 90 -8.62 -5.26 0.61
CA ALA A 90 -7.26 -4.74 0.57
C ALA A 90 -6.63 -4.87 1.97
N VAL A 91 -5.38 -5.33 2.05
CA VAL A 91 -4.69 -5.49 3.34
C VAL A 91 -3.27 -4.98 3.28
N VAL A 92 -2.85 -4.25 4.32
CA VAL A 92 -1.46 -3.83 4.48
C VAL A 92 -0.64 -5.02 4.95
N THR A 93 0.36 -5.41 4.15
CA THR A 93 1.23 -6.57 4.43
C THR A 93 2.51 -6.23 5.18
N GLY A 94 2.69 -4.97 5.58
CA GLY A 94 3.92 -4.45 6.19
C GLY A 94 4.82 -3.73 5.19
N PRO A 95 6.01 -3.31 5.63
CA PRO A 95 6.55 -3.42 6.98
C PRO A 95 5.82 -2.56 8.00
N GLY A 96 5.88 -2.98 9.29
CA GLY A 96 5.24 -2.28 10.39
C GLY A 96 5.17 -3.14 11.65
N SER A 97 4.13 -2.96 12.46
CA SER A 97 3.91 -3.77 13.66
C SER A 97 3.86 -5.27 13.33
N PHE A 98 4.81 -6.04 13.85
CA PHE A 98 4.93 -7.49 13.61
C PHE A 98 3.63 -8.26 13.91
N THR A 99 3.01 -7.97 15.04
CA THR A 99 1.73 -8.57 15.43
C THR A 99 0.59 -8.01 14.58
N GLY A 100 0.60 -6.71 14.33
CA GLY A 100 -0.42 -6.04 13.52
C GLY A 100 -0.51 -6.61 12.10
N VAL A 101 0.62 -6.77 11.40
CA VAL A 101 0.67 -7.38 10.06
C VAL A 101 -0.04 -8.73 10.03
N ARG A 102 0.25 -9.62 11.00
CA ARG A 102 -0.36 -10.96 11.06
C ARG A 102 -1.86 -10.91 11.32
N ILE A 103 -2.29 -10.01 12.21
CA ILE A 103 -3.72 -9.84 12.52
C ILE A 103 -4.47 -9.38 11.26
N GLY A 104 -3.97 -8.38 10.54
CA GLY A 104 -4.61 -7.88 9.32
C GLY A 104 -4.72 -8.96 8.25
N ILE A 105 -3.62 -9.66 7.99
CA ILE A 105 -3.58 -10.74 7.00
C ILE A 105 -4.53 -11.87 7.40
N ALA A 106 -4.47 -12.37 8.64
CA ALA A 106 -5.37 -13.44 9.10
C ALA A 106 -6.84 -13.01 9.01
N THR A 107 -7.16 -11.75 9.31
CA THR A 107 -8.51 -11.19 9.15
C THR A 107 -8.93 -11.20 7.68
N ALA A 108 -8.09 -10.68 6.78
CA ALA A 108 -8.38 -10.67 5.35
C ALA A 108 -8.53 -12.10 4.79
N GLN A 109 -7.66 -13.03 5.18
CA GLN A 109 -7.73 -14.44 4.80
C GLN A 109 -9.04 -15.09 5.26
N GLY A 110 -9.44 -14.90 6.53
CA GLY A 110 -10.69 -15.44 7.06
C GLY A 110 -11.94 -14.91 6.35
N LEU A 111 -11.98 -13.60 6.08
CA LEU A 111 -13.07 -12.97 5.34
C LEU A 111 -13.09 -13.44 3.87
N SER A 112 -11.94 -13.51 3.20
CA SER A 112 -11.81 -14.02 1.83
C SER A 112 -12.30 -15.46 1.72
N LEU A 113 -11.84 -16.33 2.61
CA LEU A 113 -12.24 -17.74 2.63
C LEU A 113 -13.75 -17.92 2.81
N SER A 114 -14.39 -17.10 3.66
CA SER A 114 -15.84 -17.20 3.93
C SER A 114 -16.72 -16.66 2.80
N SER A 115 -16.21 -15.74 1.98
CA SER A 115 -16.98 -15.01 0.96
C SER A 115 -16.49 -15.20 -0.47
N SER A 116 -15.36 -15.90 -0.64
CA SER A 116 -14.68 -16.09 -1.94
C SER A 116 -14.29 -14.78 -2.63
N ILE A 117 -14.04 -13.72 -1.84
CA ILE A 117 -13.62 -12.40 -2.32
C ILE A 117 -12.09 -12.39 -2.43
N PRO A 118 -11.50 -11.91 -3.54
CA PRO A 118 -10.06 -11.83 -3.70
C PRO A 118 -9.43 -10.78 -2.77
N VAL A 119 -8.14 -10.90 -2.52
CA VAL A 119 -7.36 -10.00 -1.66
C VAL A 119 -6.32 -9.24 -2.47
N VAL A 120 -6.17 -7.96 -2.22
CA VAL A 120 -5.12 -7.07 -2.75
C VAL A 120 -4.13 -6.77 -1.62
N PRO A 121 -2.99 -7.46 -1.55
CA PRO A 121 -1.94 -7.19 -0.56
C PRO A 121 -1.12 -5.96 -0.97
N ILE A 122 -0.87 -5.03 -0.04
CA ILE A 122 -0.13 -3.80 -0.33
C ILE A 122 0.93 -3.55 0.74
N SER A 123 2.16 -3.25 0.29
CA SER A 123 3.23 -2.83 1.17
C SER A 123 2.98 -1.44 1.76
N SER A 124 3.31 -1.25 3.04
CA SER A 124 3.30 0.07 3.70
C SER A 124 4.21 1.07 2.97
N LEU A 125 5.34 0.60 2.44
CA LEU A 125 6.28 1.43 1.67
C LEU A 125 5.68 1.86 0.33
N ALA A 126 4.91 0.99 -0.33
CA ALA A 126 4.21 1.33 -1.56
C ALA A 126 3.12 2.39 -1.33
N ILE A 127 2.40 2.32 -0.20
CA ILE A 127 1.39 3.34 0.15
C ILE A 127 2.05 4.70 0.34
N LEU A 128 3.20 4.77 1.02
CA LEU A 128 3.97 6.00 1.18
C LEU A 128 4.46 6.55 -0.17
N ALA A 129 4.96 5.70 -1.05
CA ALA A 129 5.39 6.10 -2.39
C ALA A 129 4.24 6.69 -3.21
N ASN A 130 3.06 6.04 -3.15
CA ASN A 130 1.84 6.51 -3.82
C ASN A 130 1.40 7.88 -3.28
N ALA A 131 1.42 8.08 -1.96
CA ALA A 131 1.13 9.37 -1.35
C ALA A 131 2.12 10.46 -1.78
N ALA A 132 3.42 10.11 -1.87
CA ALA A 132 4.46 11.03 -2.31
C ALA A 132 4.30 11.42 -3.79
N SER A 133 3.99 10.45 -4.67
CA SER A 133 3.86 10.69 -6.11
C SER A 133 2.70 11.63 -6.47
N ARG A 134 1.71 11.73 -5.61
CA ARG A 134 0.56 12.66 -5.78
C ARG A 134 0.88 14.09 -5.35
N ASN A 135 1.90 14.29 -4.53
CA ASN A 135 2.24 15.58 -3.93
C ASN A 135 3.54 16.18 -4.45
N PHE A 136 4.41 15.36 -5.01
CA PHE A 136 5.72 15.76 -5.47
C PHE A 136 6.01 15.16 -6.85
N ASP A 137 6.58 15.94 -7.75
CA ASP A 137 7.10 15.43 -9.02
C ASP A 137 8.54 14.96 -8.84
N GLY A 138 8.78 13.68 -9.11
CA GLY A 138 10.07 13.04 -8.96
C GLY A 138 10.21 11.82 -9.86
N ASP A 139 11.43 11.41 -10.16
CA ASP A 139 11.70 10.21 -10.95
C ASP A 139 11.58 8.94 -10.11
N LEU A 140 11.99 9.03 -8.82
CA LEU A 140 11.85 7.96 -7.85
C LEU A 140 11.41 8.50 -6.50
N TYR A 141 10.61 7.69 -5.82
CA TYR A 141 10.11 7.91 -4.47
C TYR A 141 10.81 6.93 -3.53
N LEU A 142 11.68 7.46 -2.69
CA LEU A 142 12.49 6.70 -1.75
C LEU A 142 11.76 6.67 -0.41
N THR A 143 11.11 5.56 -0.14
CA THR A 143 10.34 5.38 1.09
C THR A 143 11.23 4.82 2.20
N CYS A 144 11.12 5.40 3.39
CA CYS A 144 11.95 5.03 4.52
C CYS A 144 11.15 5.09 5.83
N ILE A 145 10.97 3.94 6.49
CA ILE A 145 10.27 3.82 7.77
C ILE A 145 11.27 3.34 8.83
N LYS A 146 11.21 3.92 10.03
CA LYS A 146 12.02 3.43 11.16
C LYS A 146 11.69 1.98 11.47
N ALA A 147 12.73 1.16 11.64
CA ALA A 147 12.65 -0.19 12.16
C ALA A 147 13.18 -0.23 13.60
N ARG A 148 13.37 -1.43 14.15
CA ARG A 148 14.01 -1.62 15.46
C ARG A 148 15.54 -1.44 15.34
N ASP A 149 16.20 -1.29 16.46
CA ASP A 149 17.67 -1.33 16.58
C ASP A 149 18.41 -0.33 15.67
N ASN A 150 17.84 0.89 15.49
CA ASN A 150 18.37 1.93 14.59
C ASN A 150 18.44 1.51 13.11
N GLU A 151 17.72 0.48 12.71
CA GLU A 151 17.51 0.11 11.31
C GLU A 151 16.37 0.91 10.67
N VAL A 152 16.30 0.86 9.35
CA VAL A 152 15.19 1.42 8.56
C VAL A 152 14.71 0.39 7.56
N TYR A 153 13.41 0.34 7.34
CA TYR A 153 12.82 -0.25 6.14
C TYR A 153 12.94 0.76 5.02
N PHE A 154 13.45 0.33 3.89
CA PHE A 154 13.75 1.21 2.77
C PHE A 154 13.35 0.58 1.44
N ALA A 155 12.80 1.38 0.53
CA ALA A 155 12.53 0.98 -0.84
C ALA A 155 12.52 2.16 -1.79
N ALA A 156 12.79 1.89 -3.07
CA ALA A 156 12.64 2.84 -4.16
C ALA A 156 11.45 2.44 -5.03
N TYR A 157 10.61 3.40 -5.38
CA TYR A 157 9.47 3.21 -6.26
C TYR A 157 9.47 4.22 -7.39
N GLN A 158 9.01 3.77 -8.56
CA GLN A 158 8.73 4.62 -9.70
C GLN A 158 7.21 4.73 -9.89
N HIS A 159 6.70 5.94 -10.11
CA HIS A 159 5.29 6.15 -10.43
C HIS A 159 5.05 5.86 -11.92
N ILE A 160 4.13 4.95 -12.21
CA ILE A 160 3.77 4.53 -13.57
C ILE A 160 2.25 4.27 -13.63
N ASP A 161 1.54 4.99 -14.48
CA ASP A 161 0.10 4.76 -14.74
C ASP A 161 -0.76 4.66 -13.47
N ASP A 162 -0.76 5.69 -12.64
CA ASP A 162 -1.49 5.78 -11.37
C ASP A 162 -1.11 4.72 -10.30
N ASP A 163 -0.01 4.00 -10.50
CA ASP A 163 0.54 3.00 -9.60
C ASP A 163 1.99 3.32 -9.26
N VAL A 164 2.51 2.65 -8.25
CA VAL A 164 3.93 2.71 -7.90
C VAL A 164 4.56 1.33 -8.03
N LYS A 165 5.58 1.24 -8.87
CA LYS A 165 6.34 0.00 -9.09
C LYS A 165 7.63 0.01 -8.29
N LEU A 166 7.85 -1.08 -7.57
CA LEU A 166 9.09 -1.30 -6.82
C LEU A 166 10.28 -1.39 -7.77
N VAL A 167 11.32 -0.61 -7.50
CA VAL A 167 12.62 -0.67 -8.19
C VAL A 167 13.59 -1.44 -7.31
N GLY A 168 13.99 -2.60 -7.75
CA GLY A 168 14.80 -3.52 -6.96
C GLY A 168 13.98 -4.29 -5.92
N ARG A 169 14.32 -4.16 -4.65
CA ARG A 169 13.66 -4.86 -3.54
C ARG A 169 13.46 -3.94 -2.33
N GLU A 170 12.53 -4.29 -1.48
CA GLU A 170 12.43 -3.70 -0.15
C GLU A 170 13.57 -4.21 0.75
N LEU A 171 14.15 -3.33 1.56
CA LEU A 171 15.32 -3.58 2.39
C LEU A 171 15.03 -3.24 3.84
N VAL A 172 15.73 -3.93 4.76
CA VAL A 172 15.89 -3.48 6.14
C VAL A 172 17.37 -3.52 6.50
N ASN A 173 17.89 -2.40 6.94
CA ASN A 173 19.29 -2.30 7.33
C ASN A 173 19.55 -1.03 8.13
N ASN A 174 20.77 -0.90 8.66
CA ASN A 174 21.28 0.36 9.19
C ASN A 174 21.30 1.43 8.07
N PRO A 175 20.91 2.68 8.34
CA PRO A 175 20.91 3.77 7.34
C PRO A 175 22.23 3.94 6.57
N GLU A 176 23.37 3.65 7.20
CA GLU A 176 24.70 3.75 6.59
C GLU A 176 25.03 2.59 5.64
N ALA A 177 24.24 1.52 5.65
CA ALA A 177 24.40 0.33 4.82
C ALA A 177 23.30 0.18 3.76
N ILE A 178 22.42 1.16 3.61
CA ILE A 178 21.40 1.16 2.55
C ILE A 178 22.08 1.46 1.22
N THR A 179 21.98 0.53 0.29
CA THR A 179 22.46 0.69 -1.08
C THR A 179 21.35 0.39 -2.07
N LEU A 180 21.36 1.05 -3.20
CA LEU A 180 20.45 0.79 -4.31
C LEU A 180 21.25 0.37 -5.52
N GLU A 181 21.17 -0.90 -5.87
CA GLU A 181 21.78 -1.45 -7.07
C GLU A 181 21.00 -1.00 -8.32
N GLY A 182 21.70 -0.58 -9.37
CA GLY A 182 21.09 -0.24 -10.66
C GLY A 182 20.43 1.14 -10.75
N LEU A 183 20.54 1.98 -9.73
CA LEU A 183 20.08 3.37 -9.83
C LEU A 183 21.00 4.21 -10.70
N VAL A 184 20.43 4.87 -11.70
CA VAL A 184 21.10 5.93 -12.45
C VAL A 184 21.24 7.12 -11.50
N LYS A 185 22.48 7.53 -11.19
CA LYS A 185 22.76 8.63 -10.26
C LYS A 185 22.25 10.00 -10.74
N GLU A 186 22.00 10.12 -12.04
CA GLU A 186 21.47 11.33 -12.66
C GLU A 186 19.97 11.18 -12.91
N SER A 187 19.20 12.01 -12.25
CA SER A 187 17.73 12.07 -12.34
C SER A 187 17.33 13.50 -12.71
N ALA A 188 16.54 13.65 -13.76
CA ALA A 188 16.12 14.94 -14.29
C ALA A 188 15.20 15.70 -13.32
N ARG A 189 14.30 14.98 -12.62
CA ARG A 189 13.33 15.55 -11.65
C ARG A 189 13.74 15.33 -10.21
N GLY A 190 14.82 14.57 -9.98
CA GLY A 190 15.36 14.26 -8.68
C GLY A 190 14.62 13.13 -7.94
N TYR A 191 15.14 12.80 -6.76
CA TYR A 191 14.62 11.77 -5.88
C TYR A 191 13.89 12.38 -4.71
N ILE A 192 12.71 11.85 -4.41
CA ILE A 192 11.83 12.31 -3.32
C ILE A 192 11.90 11.33 -2.16
N GLY A 193 12.29 11.80 -0.97
CA GLY A 193 12.29 11.02 0.26
C GLY A 193 11.00 11.17 1.06
N ILE A 194 10.38 10.07 1.50
CA ILE A 194 9.20 10.10 2.35
C ILE A 194 9.24 9.03 3.43
N GLY A 195 8.78 9.39 4.63
CA GLY A 195 8.67 8.51 5.79
C GLY A 195 9.56 8.91 6.95
N ASP A 196 9.22 8.45 8.15
CA ASP A 196 9.89 8.85 9.40
C ASP A 196 11.35 8.36 9.53
N GLY A 197 11.75 7.37 8.72
CA GLY A 197 13.14 6.92 8.63
C GLY A 197 14.09 7.97 8.05
N TRP A 198 13.57 8.99 7.36
CA TRP A 198 14.37 10.09 6.84
C TRP A 198 14.89 11.06 7.92
N VAL A 199 14.58 10.82 9.18
CA VAL A 199 15.32 11.45 10.30
C VAL A 199 16.84 11.17 10.20
N TYR A 200 17.23 10.06 9.58
CA TYR A 200 18.62 9.69 9.28
C TYR A 200 19.12 10.20 7.92
N ARG A 201 18.56 11.28 7.40
CA ARG A 201 18.79 11.81 6.05
C ARG A 201 20.27 11.90 5.68
N GLU A 202 21.10 12.48 6.53
CA GLU A 202 22.54 12.66 6.24
C GLU A 202 23.25 11.32 6.03
N LYS A 203 22.93 10.30 6.85
CA LYS A 203 23.51 8.96 6.74
C LYS A 203 23.03 8.26 5.47
N LEU A 204 21.74 8.35 5.17
CA LEU A 204 21.14 7.76 3.97
C LEU A 204 21.69 8.41 2.69
N GLU A 205 21.74 9.75 2.59
CA GLU A 205 22.28 10.46 1.44
C GLU A 205 23.77 10.14 1.21
N LYS A 206 24.54 9.99 2.31
CA LYS A 206 25.95 9.57 2.23
C LYS A 206 26.07 8.14 1.69
N SER A 207 25.26 7.22 2.20
CA SER A 207 25.27 5.80 1.79
C SER A 207 24.80 5.63 0.34
N LEU A 208 23.75 6.35 -0.06
CA LEU A 208 23.19 6.33 -1.41
C LEU A 208 24.08 7.03 -2.44
N GLY A 209 24.91 7.97 -1.99
CA GLY A 209 25.86 8.71 -2.85
C GLY A 209 25.25 9.85 -3.65
N PHE A 210 24.05 10.35 -3.25
CA PHE A 210 23.38 11.50 -3.85
C PHE A 210 22.54 12.26 -2.83
N LYS A 211 22.09 13.45 -3.23
CA LYS A 211 21.18 14.29 -2.43
C LYS A 211 19.75 14.18 -2.93
N LEU A 212 18.79 14.29 -2.01
CA LEU A 212 17.37 14.33 -2.36
C LEU A 212 16.96 15.71 -2.86
N ALA A 213 16.10 15.73 -3.88
CA ALA A 213 15.44 16.96 -4.33
C ALA A 213 14.45 17.49 -3.27
N ASN A 214 13.70 16.58 -2.64
CA ASN A 214 12.79 16.88 -1.55
C ASN A 214 12.75 15.74 -0.54
N CYS A 215 12.39 16.04 0.71
CA CYS A 215 12.31 15.04 1.77
C CYS A 215 11.28 15.44 2.82
N THR A 216 10.42 14.52 3.20
CA THR A 216 9.48 14.67 4.33
C THR A 216 9.62 13.54 5.33
N ASN A 217 9.77 13.89 6.61
CA ASN A 217 10.00 12.95 7.71
C ASN A 217 8.71 12.42 8.32
N ASN A 218 7.58 12.49 7.62
CA ASN A 218 6.34 12.01 8.15
C ASN A 218 5.82 10.80 7.34
N ASN A 219 5.06 9.94 8.03
CA ASN A 219 4.36 8.81 7.43
C ASN A 219 2.95 9.27 7.00
N ALA A 220 2.88 10.32 6.18
CA ALA A 220 1.65 11.04 5.85
C ALA A 220 0.74 10.31 4.84
N ALA A 221 0.92 9.02 4.60
CA ALA A 221 -0.02 8.26 3.79
C ALA A 221 -1.36 8.12 4.50
N SER A 222 -2.43 8.46 3.81
CA SER A 222 -3.79 8.35 4.30
C SER A 222 -4.42 6.99 3.93
N MET A 223 -5.55 6.65 4.57
CA MET A 223 -6.35 5.50 4.12
C MET A 223 -6.90 5.70 2.70
N GLU A 224 -7.05 6.95 2.26
CA GLU A 224 -7.41 7.23 0.86
C GLU A 224 -6.30 6.84 -0.10
N ASP A 225 -5.02 7.13 0.21
CA ASP A 225 -3.89 6.71 -0.61
C ASP A 225 -3.80 5.20 -0.71
N PHE A 226 -4.05 4.49 0.38
CA PHE A 226 -4.11 3.04 0.41
C PHE A 226 -5.26 2.49 -0.45
N CYS A 227 -6.49 2.97 -0.24
CA CYS A 227 -7.66 2.52 -0.99
C CYS A 227 -7.52 2.79 -2.50
N ARG A 228 -6.98 3.94 -2.86
CA ARG A 228 -6.73 4.33 -4.26
C ARG A 228 -5.75 3.39 -4.93
N LEU A 229 -4.61 3.13 -4.28
CA LEU A 229 -3.62 2.17 -4.79
C LEU A 229 -4.20 0.76 -4.91
N ALA A 230 -4.99 0.34 -3.92
CA ALA A 230 -5.68 -0.95 -3.95
C ALA A 230 -6.68 -1.05 -5.11
N ALA A 231 -7.45 0.01 -5.36
CA ALA A 231 -8.39 0.05 -6.47
C ALA A 231 -7.68 -0.05 -7.84
N VAL A 232 -6.57 0.67 -8.02
CA VAL A 232 -5.74 0.59 -9.23
C VAL A 232 -5.21 -0.83 -9.44
N ARG A 233 -4.67 -1.46 -8.41
CA ARG A 233 -4.14 -2.82 -8.49
C ARG A 233 -5.22 -3.87 -8.73
N PHE A 234 -6.38 -3.72 -8.09
CA PHE A 234 -7.54 -4.56 -8.37
C PHE A 234 -7.94 -4.49 -9.85
N LEU A 235 -8.05 -3.28 -10.41
CA LEU A 235 -8.42 -3.08 -11.83
C LEU A 235 -7.37 -3.63 -12.80
N LYS A 236 -6.10 -3.69 -12.40
CA LYS A 236 -5.00 -4.33 -13.15
C LYS A 236 -5.00 -5.85 -13.02
N GLY A 237 -5.84 -6.43 -12.15
CA GLY A 237 -5.89 -7.87 -11.89
C GLY A 237 -4.80 -8.37 -10.92
N ASP A 238 -4.16 -7.47 -10.18
CA ASP A 238 -3.18 -7.81 -9.13
C ASP A 238 -3.91 -8.22 -7.84
N VAL A 239 -4.54 -9.39 -7.91
CA VAL A 239 -5.36 -9.95 -6.84
C VAL A 239 -4.93 -11.38 -6.51
N PHE A 240 -5.08 -11.76 -5.26
CA PHE A 240 -4.62 -13.04 -4.73
C PHE A 240 -5.76 -13.78 -4.04
N LYS A 241 -5.68 -15.11 -4.08
CA LYS A 241 -6.43 -15.96 -3.16
C LYS A 241 -5.83 -15.84 -1.77
N GLU A 242 -6.64 -16.09 -0.76
CA GLU A 242 -6.26 -16.00 0.66
C GLU A 242 -4.97 -16.75 1.01
N GLU A 243 -4.77 -17.94 0.46
CA GLU A 243 -3.60 -18.79 0.71
C GLU A 243 -2.27 -18.18 0.26
N ASN A 244 -2.31 -17.25 -0.70
CA ASN A 244 -1.14 -16.59 -1.27
C ASN A 244 -0.85 -15.22 -0.65
N VAL A 245 -1.67 -14.77 0.31
CA VAL A 245 -1.49 -13.49 1.00
C VAL A 245 -0.59 -13.69 2.20
N LEU A 246 0.67 -13.27 2.08
CA LEU A 246 1.69 -13.46 3.11
C LEU A 246 2.21 -12.13 3.65
N PRO A 247 2.69 -12.11 4.92
CA PRO A 247 3.41 -10.96 5.43
C PRO A 247 4.64 -10.64 4.59
N ASN A 248 4.87 -9.38 4.34
CA ASN A 248 6.07 -8.91 3.68
C ASN A 248 7.24 -8.91 4.68
N TYR A 249 7.95 -10.04 4.75
CA TYR A 249 9.12 -10.20 5.60
C TYR A 249 10.35 -9.65 4.89
N VAL A 250 10.64 -8.37 5.09
CA VAL A 250 11.81 -7.71 4.49
C VAL A 250 13.14 -8.27 5.04
N LYS A 251 13.12 -8.90 6.22
CA LYS A 251 14.29 -9.51 6.89
C LYS A 251 14.24 -11.03 6.78
N GLU A 252 14.62 -11.61 5.63
CA GLU A 252 14.61 -13.06 5.40
C GLU A 252 15.90 -13.81 5.79
N HIS A 253 16.88 -13.18 6.43
CA HIS A 253 18.10 -13.86 6.88
C HIS A 253 18.38 -13.63 8.37
N MET A 254 17.52 -14.14 9.25
CA MET A 254 18.01 -14.48 10.57
C MET A 254 18.68 -15.87 10.47
N ILE A 255 19.99 -15.86 10.24
CA ILE A 255 20.83 -17.01 10.52
C ILE A 255 20.81 -17.15 12.04
N TYR A 256 20.05 -18.10 12.56
CA TYR A 256 20.20 -18.56 13.93
C TYR A 256 21.50 -19.33 13.99
N SER A 257 22.56 -18.69 14.51
CA SER A 257 23.81 -19.34 14.89
C SER A 257 23.66 -19.86 16.32
#